data_2035b1343f3d2a0b7d3c06edd537ba14
#
_entry.id   2035b1343f3d2a0b7d3c06edd537ba14
#
_cell.length_a   1.000
_cell.length_b   1.000
_cell.length_c   1.000
_cell.angle_alpha   90.00
_cell.angle_beta   90.00
_cell.angle_gamma   90.00
#
_symmetry.space_group_name_H-M   'P 1'
#
loop_
_entity.id
_entity.type
_entity.pdbx_description
1 polymer ?
#
loop_
_entity_poly.entity_id
_entity_poly.type
_entity_poly.pdbx_seq_one_letter_code
_entity_poly.pdbx_strand_id
1 'polypeptide(L)'
;RLTFTVSGDKVEGKPVLKCEATPESPCGRYTIHIEPGTVNDEAVEFEDGYLVVTQAPLDVTVEDATRETGMDNPMFNIVYSGFKNGETEEVIDVKPVATCMADASSPAGLYDITVGGGEAKNYELFYNNGVLTVTQATAIDSILNHPAAMDIYTPQGICVKHKATSFDGLAHGIYIVNGKKIVK
;
A
#
# COMPACT_ATOMS: atom_id res chain seq x y z
N ARG A 1 -27.55 17.58 -7.80
CA ARG A 1 -28.49 18.50 -8.45
C ARG A 1 -28.24 19.90 -7.90
N LEU A 2 -27.98 20.88 -8.79
CA LEU A 2 -27.82 22.28 -8.40
C LEU A 2 -29.18 22.86 -8.02
N THR A 3 -29.20 23.75 -7.01
CA THR A 3 -30.39 24.45 -6.52
C THR A 3 -30.06 25.92 -6.33
N PHE A 4 -31.07 26.76 -6.34
CA PHE A 4 -30.97 28.18 -6.05
C PHE A 4 -32.02 28.57 -4.96
N THR A 5 -31.78 29.69 -4.32
CA THR A 5 -32.71 30.31 -3.37
C THR A 5 -33.10 31.69 -3.88
N VAL A 6 -34.34 32.13 -3.57
CA VAL A 6 -34.81 33.46 -3.87
C VAL A 6 -35.04 34.20 -2.53
N SER A 7 -34.50 35.41 -2.42
CA SER A 7 -34.76 36.31 -1.30
C SER A 7 -35.52 37.52 -1.80
N GLY A 8 -36.51 37.97 -1.04
CA GLY A 8 -37.38 39.09 -1.40
C GLY A 8 -38.78 38.67 -1.92
N ASP A 9 -39.36 39.49 -2.77
CA ASP A 9 -40.68 39.23 -3.34
C ASP A 9 -40.68 38.06 -4.33
N LYS A 10 -41.90 37.59 -4.64
CA LYS A 10 -42.05 36.46 -5.58
C LYS A 10 -41.60 36.86 -6.98
N VAL A 11 -40.62 36.16 -7.51
CA VAL A 11 -40.12 36.31 -8.89
C VAL A 11 -40.82 35.30 -9.80
N GLU A 12 -41.29 35.73 -10.97
CA GLU A 12 -41.84 34.86 -12.00
C GLU A 12 -40.74 34.40 -12.95
N GLY A 13 -40.87 33.15 -13.40
CA GLY A 13 -39.84 32.50 -14.27
C GLY A 13 -38.93 31.58 -13.52
N LYS A 14 -37.95 31.04 -14.23
CA LYS A 14 -36.92 30.10 -13.68
C LYS A 14 -35.54 30.48 -14.22
N PRO A 15 -34.58 30.71 -13.35
CA PRO A 15 -33.20 30.88 -13.77
C PRO A 15 -32.60 29.54 -14.24
N VAL A 16 -31.51 29.61 -15.00
CA VAL A 16 -30.74 28.47 -15.43
C VAL A 16 -29.41 28.46 -14.67
N LEU A 17 -29.07 27.33 -14.09
CA LEU A 17 -27.80 27.13 -13.41
C LEU A 17 -26.83 26.39 -14.33
N LYS A 18 -25.61 26.90 -14.49
CA LYS A 18 -24.53 26.29 -15.26
C LYS A 18 -23.30 26.11 -14.37
N CYS A 19 -22.67 24.96 -14.47
CA CYS A 19 -21.40 24.68 -13.82
C CYS A 19 -20.57 23.79 -14.75
N GLU A 20 -19.30 24.13 -14.91
CA GLU A 20 -18.40 23.35 -15.77
C GLU A 20 -17.88 22.06 -15.10
N ALA A 21 -18.07 21.91 -13.78
CA ALA A 21 -17.64 20.70 -13.10
C ALA A 21 -18.42 19.47 -13.56
N THR A 22 -17.69 18.41 -13.84
CA THR A 22 -18.19 17.08 -14.19
C THR A 22 -17.83 16.08 -13.07
N PRO A 23 -18.32 14.83 -13.10
CA PRO A 23 -17.91 13.81 -12.12
C PRO A 23 -16.40 13.53 -12.10
N GLU A 24 -15.69 13.82 -13.20
CA GLU A 24 -14.25 13.64 -13.36
C GLU A 24 -13.43 14.89 -13.04
N SER A 25 -14.10 15.97 -12.66
CA SER A 25 -13.42 17.23 -12.35
C SER A 25 -12.49 17.07 -11.14
N PRO A 26 -11.26 17.59 -11.20
CA PRO A 26 -10.33 17.60 -10.09
C PRO A 26 -10.90 18.27 -8.83
N CYS A 27 -10.33 17.98 -7.67
CA CYS A 27 -10.69 18.72 -6.46
C CYS A 27 -10.40 20.21 -6.63
N GLY A 28 -11.34 21.03 -6.19
CA GLY A 28 -11.29 22.48 -6.39
C GLY A 28 -12.63 23.17 -6.19
N ARG A 29 -12.64 24.47 -6.46
CA ARG A 29 -13.82 25.31 -6.38
C ARG A 29 -14.26 25.71 -7.79
N TYR A 30 -15.49 25.39 -8.15
CA TYR A 30 -16.10 25.65 -9.45
C TYR A 30 -17.26 26.62 -9.28
N THR A 31 -17.31 27.64 -10.12
CA THR A 31 -18.40 28.62 -10.10
C THR A 31 -19.68 27.98 -10.66
N ILE A 32 -20.79 28.21 -9.98
CA ILE A 32 -22.12 27.91 -10.47
C ILE A 32 -22.71 29.25 -10.96
N HIS A 33 -22.69 29.44 -12.26
CA HIS A 33 -23.25 30.61 -12.88
C HIS A 33 -24.79 30.51 -12.90
N ILE A 34 -25.42 31.60 -12.52
CA ILE A 34 -26.88 31.73 -12.59
C ILE A 34 -27.24 32.71 -13.72
N GLU A 35 -27.99 32.22 -14.68
CA GLU A 35 -28.46 33.00 -15.83
C GLU A 35 -30.00 33.29 -15.69
N PRO A 36 -30.51 34.39 -16.22
CA PRO A 36 -31.90 34.75 -16.10
C PRO A 36 -32.91 33.67 -16.54
N GLY A 37 -32.55 32.86 -17.56
CA GLY A 37 -33.44 31.85 -18.10
C GLY A 37 -34.76 32.44 -18.59
N THR A 38 -35.86 32.11 -17.90
CA THR A 38 -37.22 32.70 -18.19
C THR A 38 -37.63 33.77 -17.22
N VAL A 39 -36.72 34.21 -16.31
CA VAL A 39 -36.98 35.37 -15.44
C VAL A 39 -36.92 36.63 -16.28
N ASN A 40 -38.00 37.41 -16.25
CA ASN A 40 -38.15 38.61 -17.06
C ASN A 40 -38.45 39.85 -16.16
N ASP A 41 -37.66 39.99 -15.10
CA ASP A 41 -37.77 41.10 -14.16
C ASP A 41 -36.37 41.74 -14.02
N GLU A 42 -36.26 43.01 -14.48
CA GLU A 42 -35.01 43.77 -14.47
C GLU A 42 -34.52 44.14 -13.06
N ALA A 43 -35.41 44.04 -12.05
CA ALA A 43 -35.05 44.30 -10.66
C ALA A 43 -34.42 43.09 -9.96
N VAL A 44 -34.33 41.91 -10.63
CA VAL A 44 -33.72 40.71 -10.07
C VAL A 44 -32.21 40.73 -10.27
N GLU A 45 -31.50 40.68 -9.17
CA GLU A 45 -30.02 40.49 -9.19
C GLU A 45 -29.72 38.99 -9.07
N PHE A 46 -28.74 38.53 -9.86
CA PHE A 46 -28.26 37.12 -9.87
C PHE A 46 -26.90 37.05 -9.22
N GLU A 47 -26.76 36.24 -8.18
CA GLU A 47 -25.51 36.01 -7.50
C GLU A 47 -25.04 34.58 -7.77
N ASP A 48 -23.82 34.44 -8.30
CA ASP A 48 -23.21 33.14 -8.58
C ASP A 48 -22.89 32.37 -7.28
N GLY A 49 -23.05 31.07 -7.34
CA GLY A 49 -22.69 30.16 -6.29
C GLY A 49 -21.38 29.39 -6.59
N TYR A 50 -21.05 28.45 -5.70
CA TYR A 50 -19.87 27.63 -5.87
C TYR A 50 -20.17 26.17 -5.54
N LEU A 51 -19.60 25.28 -6.37
CA LEU A 51 -19.46 23.86 -6.11
C LEU A 51 -18.03 23.60 -5.63
N VAL A 52 -17.89 22.95 -4.48
CA VAL A 52 -16.59 22.50 -3.98
C VAL A 52 -16.49 21.00 -4.21
N VAL A 53 -15.50 20.59 -5.01
CA VAL A 53 -15.11 19.19 -5.19
C VAL A 53 -13.99 18.91 -4.21
N THR A 54 -14.24 18.02 -3.27
CA THR A 54 -13.27 17.63 -2.22
C THR A 54 -12.49 16.39 -2.64
N GLN A 55 -11.34 16.15 -2.01
CA GLN A 55 -10.58 14.92 -2.18
C GLN A 55 -11.41 13.69 -1.82
N ALA A 56 -11.25 12.61 -2.57
CA ALA A 56 -11.84 11.32 -2.26
C ALA A 56 -10.92 10.53 -1.32
N PRO A 57 -11.46 9.76 -0.37
CA PRO A 57 -10.63 8.89 0.47
C PRO A 57 -10.03 7.76 -0.36
N LEU A 58 -8.73 7.48 -0.12
CA LEU A 58 -7.99 6.37 -0.70
C LEU A 58 -7.22 5.64 0.40
N ASP A 59 -7.58 4.39 0.65
CA ASP A 59 -6.86 3.54 1.58
C ASP A 59 -5.57 3.03 0.94
N VAL A 60 -4.47 3.19 1.67
CA VAL A 60 -3.12 2.74 1.32
C VAL A 60 -2.68 1.73 2.36
N THR A 61 -2.66 0.47 2.01
CA THR A 61 -2.35 -0.63 2.93
C THR A 61 -1.05 -1.30 2.51
N VAL A 62 -0.11 -1.46 3.45
CA VAL A 62 1.02 -2.35 3.24
C VAL A 62 0.67 -3.75 3.73
N GLU A 63 0.92 -4.75 2.89
CA GLU A 63 0.64 -6.14 3.22
C GLU A 63 1.64 -6.69 4.26
N ASP A 64 1.18 -7.66 5.04
CA ASP A 64 2.05 -8.40 5.95
C ASP A 64 3.12 -9.18 5.18
N ALA A 65 4.29 -9.31 5.80
CA ALA A 65 5.41 -10.02 5.20
C ALA A 65 6.03 -11.00 6.21
N THR A 66 6.75 -11.98 5.70
CA THR A 66 7.46 -12.95 6.53
C THR A 66 8.86 -13.19 5.96
N ARG A 67 9.84 -13.33 6.84
CA ARG A 67 11.20 -13.78 6.52
C ARG A 67 11.82 -14.58 7.66
N GLU A 68 12.92 -15.25 7.40
CA GLU A 68 13.71 -15.90 8.42
C GLU A 68 14.78 -14.96 9.01
N THR A 69 15.26 -15.28 10.21
CA THR A 69 16.41 -14.58 10.81
C THR A 69 17.65 -14.73 9.92
N GLY A 70 18.42 -13.64 9.80
CA GLY A 70 19.63 -13.60 8.96
C GLY A 70 19.37 -13.28 7.48
N MET A 71 18.13 -13.18 7.07
CA MET A 71 17.74 -12.77 5.71
C MET A 71 17.41 -11.27 5.66
N ASP A 72 17.56 -10.66 4.49
CA ASP A 72 17.10 -9.29 4.24
C ASP A 72 15.58 -9.20 4.21
N ASN A 73 15.04 -8.02 4.49
CA ASN A 73 13.62 -7.79 4.37
C ASN A 73 13.18 -7.93 2.91
N PRO A 74 12.02 -8.56 2.65
CA PRO A 74 11.44 -8.59 1.30
C PRO A 74 11.00 -7.17 0.89
N MET A 75 10.73 -6.99 -0.40
CA MET A 75 10.01 -5.82 -0.86
C MET A 75 8.60 -5.84 -0.25
N PHE A 76 8.23 -4.75 0.43
CA PHE A 76 6.89 -4.61 1.01
C PHE A 76 5.91 -4.19 -0.08
N ASN A 77 4.84 -4.95 -0.22
CA ASN A 77 3.80 -4.69 -1.20
C ASN A 77 2.79 -3.68 -0.64
N ILE A 78 2.51 -2.63 -1.43
CA ILE A 78 1.51 -1.61 -1.09
C ILE A 78 0.32 -1.81 -2.01
N VAL A 79 -0.87 -1.90 -1.43
CA VAL A 79 -2.14 -2.03 -2.15
C VAL A 79 -3.03 -0.82 -1.88
N TYR A 80 -3.81 -0.45 -2.87
CA TYR A 80 -4.68 0.72 -2.82
C TYR A 80 -6.14 0.31 -2.98
N SER A 81 -7.02 0.95 -2.21
CA SER A 81 -8.46 0.72 -2.30
C SER A 81 -9.23 2.03 -2.19
N GLY A 82 -10.14 2.27 -3.12
CA GLY A 82 -11.00 3.47 -3.10
C GLY A 82 -10.88 4.38 -4.31
N PHE A 83 -10.07 4.04 -5.32
CA PHE A 83 -10.02 4.80 -6.57
C PHE A 83 -11.41 5.01 -7.17
N LYS A 84 -11.64 6.18 -7.72
CA LYS A 84 -12.88 6.58 -8.40
C LYS A 84 -12.67 6.56 -9.91
N ASN A 85 -13.77 6.54 -10.65
CA ASN A 85 -13.78 6.68 -12.10
C ASN A 85 -12.89 5.69 -12.87
N GLY A 86 -12.55 4.54 -12.28
CA GLY A 86 -11.63 3.56 -12.88
C GLY A 86 -10.16 3.98 -12.88
N GLU A 87 -9.79 4.98 -12.08
CA GLU A 87 -8.40 5.41 -11.89
C GLU A 87 -7.57 4.32 -11.19
N THR A 88 -6.25 4.43 -11.32
CA THR A 88 -5.28 3.49 -10.78
C THR A 88 -4.18 4.24 -10.02
N GLU A 89 -3.17 3.54 -9.53
CA GLU A 89 -2.02 4.16 -8.84
C GLU A 89 -1.24 5.19 -9.68
N GLU A 90 -1.53 5.31 -10.97
CA GLU A 90 -0.90 6.30 -11.86
C GLU A 90 -1.30 7.74 -11.53
N VAL A 91 -2.42 7.94 -10.84
CA VAL A 91 -2.88 9.27 -10.40
C VAL A 91 -2.27 9.73 -9.09
N ILE A 92 -1.38 8.92 -8.49
CA ILE A 92 -0.63 9.27 -7.28
C ILE A 92 0.62 10.04 -7.68
N ASP A 93 0.69 11.31 -7.29
CA ASP A 93 1.79 12.22 -7.66
C ASP A 93 3.11 11.80 -7.02
N VAL A 94 3.08 11.42 -5.73
CA VAL A 94 4.22 10.85 -5.00
C VAL A 94 3.78 9.52 -4.41
N LYS A 95 4.45 8.44 -4.80
CA LYS A 95 4.11 7.11 -4.28
C LYS A 95 4.51 6.96 -2.81
N PRO A 96 3.62 6.41 -1.95
CA PRO A 96 3.95 6.06 -0.58
C PRO A 96 5.10 5.07 -0.50
N VAL A 97 5.86 5.13 0.59
CA VAL A 97 6.97 4.22 0.86
C VAL A 97 6.69 3.42 2.11
N ALA A 98 6.91 2.11 2.03
CA ALA A 98 6.85 1.21 3.18
C ALA A 98 8.24 1.03 3.78
N THR A 99 8.34 1.12 5.11
CA THR A 99 9.58 0.98 5.87
C THR A 99 9.38 0.07 7.09
N CYS A 100 10.43 -0.63 7.49
CA CYS A 100 10.46 -1.44 8.70
C CYS A 100 11.78 -1.21 9.43
N MET A 101 11.72 -1.15 10.77
CA MET A 101 12.93 -0.98 11.61
C MET A 101 13.73 -2.27 11.75
N ALA A 102 13.15 -3.44 11.45
CA ALA A 102 13.89 -4.70 11.46
C ALA A 102 14.85 -4.78 10.28
N ASP A 103 16.02 -5.35 10.53
CA ASP A 103 17.06 -5.68 9.54
C ASP A 103 17.46 -7.16 9.62
N ALA A 104 18.44 -7.58 8.80
CA ALA A 104 18.89 -8.97 8.76
C ALA A 104 19.37 -9.51 10.12
N SER A 105 19.85 -8.64 11.02
CA SER A 105 20.33 -9.01 12.37
C SER A 105 19.20 -9.09 13.42
N SER A 106 18.01 -8.62 13.09
CA SER A 106 16.87 -8.61 14.00
C SER A 106 16.43 -10.03 14.39
N PRO A 107 16.20 -10.31 15.69
CA PRO A 107 15.77 -11.63 16.14
C PRO A 107 14.36 -11.99 15.65
N ALA A 108 13.99 -13.27 15.81
CA ALA A 108 12.62 -13.70 15.54
C ALA A 108 11.62 -12.92 16.39
N GLY A 109 10.55 -12.45 15.77
CA GLY A 109 9.55 -11.58 16.41
C GLY A 109 8.62 -10.94 15.37
N LEU A 110 7.75 -10.06 15.86
CA LEU A 110 6.86 -9.23 15.05
C LEU A 110 7.39 -7.80 15.01
N TYR A 111 7.41 -7.20 13.85
CA TYR A 111 7.89 -5.85 13.61
C TYR A 111 6.90 -5.09 12.75
N ASP A 112 6.60 -3.85 13.10
CA ASP A 112 5.70 -3.03 12.30
C ASP A 112 6.33 -2.66 10.96
N ILE A 113 5.55 -2.77 9.89
CA ILE A 113 5.83 -2.19 8.60
C ILE A 113 4.98 -0.93 8.49
N THR A 114 5.61 0.23 8.49
CA THR A 114 4.92 1.52 8.37
C THR A 114 4.89 1.99 6.92
N VAL A 115 3.78 2.56 6.49
CA VAL A 115 3.61 3.15 5.17
C VAL A 115 3.26 4.62 5.27
N GLY A 116 3.81 5.45 4.37
CA GLY A 116 3.53 6.89 4.38
C GLY A 116 4.29 7.66 3.30
N GLY A 117 4.17 9.00 3.33
CA GLY A 117 4.92 9.91 2.46
C GLY A 117 4.39 10.03 1.04
N GLY A 118 3.17 9.56 0.75
CA GLY A 118 2.52 9.72 -0.55
C GLY A 118 1.78 11.04 -0.68
N GLU A 119 1.59 11.49 -1.93
CA GLU A 119 0.78 12.65 -2.27
C GLU A 119 -0.10 12.33 -3.48
N ALA A 120 -1.36 12.75 -3.43
CA ALA A 120 -2.31 12.62 -4.52
C ALA A 120 -3.26 13.83 -4.54
N LYS A 121 -3.33 14.52 -5.67
CA LYS A 121 -4.08 15.78 -5.81
C LYS A 121 -5.57 15.62 -5.49
N ASN A 122 -6.17 14.54 -5.98
CA ASN A 122 -7.61 14.29 -5.88
C ASN A 122 -8.00 13.31 -4.78
N TYR A 123 -7.01 12.79 -4.02
CA TYR A 123 -7.23 11.79 -2.98
C TYR A 123 -6.61 12.20 -1.65
N GLU A 124 -7.33 11.95 -0.57
CA GLU A 124 -6.81 11.97 0.80
C GLU A 124 -6.36 10.55 1.15
N LEU A 125 -5.05 10.38 1.46
CA LEU A 125 -4.44 9.08 1.68
C LEU A 125 -4.58 8.64 3.14
N PHE A 126 -5.19 7.49 3.36
CA PHE A 126 -5.33 6.83 4.67
C PHE A 126 -4.41 5.63 4.74
N TYR A 127 -3.46 5.64 5.67
CA TYR A 127 -2.40 4.65 5.76
C TYR A 127 -2.74 3.53 6.75
N ASN A 128 -2.62 2.28 6.30
CA ASN A 128 -2.78 1.07 7.09
C ASN A 128 -1.46 0.30 7.10
N ASN A 129 -0.87 0.17 8.28
CA ASN A 129 0.40 -0.52 8.49
C ASN A 129 0.22 -2.04 8.40
N GLY A 130 1.31 -2.75 8.05
CA GLY A 130 1.40 -4.20 8.08
C GLY A 130 2.37 -4.68 9.15
N VAL A 131 2.59 -5.98 9.20
CA VAL A 131 3.48 -6.64 10.15
C VAL A 131 4.48 -7.52 9.41
N LEU A 132 5.77 -7.36 9.71
CA LEU A 132 6.81 -8.29 9.32
C LEU A 132 6.98 -9.34 10.42
N THR A 133 6.73 -10.59 10.07
CA THR A 133 7.02 -11.73 10.93
C THR A 133 8.43 -12.27 10.62
N VAL A 134 9.34 -12.12 11.56
CA VAL A 134 10.67 -12.74 11.48
C VAL A 134 10.62 -14.06 12.21
N THR A 135 10.80 -15.17 11.49
CA THR A 135 10.83 -16.53 12.04
C THR A 135 12.25 -16.98 12.32
N GLN A 136 12.41 -17.95 13.20
CA GLN A 136 13.74 -18.57 13.37
C GLN A 136 14.10 -19.36 12.11
N ALA A 137 15.30 -19.13 11.58
CA ALA A 137 15.84 -19.99 10.54
C ALA A 137 15.94 -21.42 11.06
N THR A 138 15.40 -22.38 10.33
CA THR A 138 15.59 -23.78 10.65
C THR A 138 17.06 -24.14 10.45
N ALA A 139 17.55 -25.10 11.25
CA ALA A 139 18.96 -25.54 11.12
C ALA A 139 19.30 -26.05 9.71
N ILE A 140 18.29 -26.48 8.95
CA ILE A 140 18.43 -26.91 7.55
C ILE A 140 18.68 -25.72 6.64
N ASP A 141 17.86 -24.65 6.76
CA ASP A 141 17.97 -23.49 5.87
C ASP A 141 19.25 -22.68 6.14
N SER A 142 19.68 -22.55 7.40
CA SER A 142 20.95 -21.91 7.74
C SER A 142 22.19 -22.64 7.19
N ILE A 143 22.10 -23.94 7.00
CA ILE A 143 23.19 -24.75 6.44
C ILE A 143 23.19 -24.73 4.91
N LEU A 144 21.98 -24.69 4.28
CA LEU A 144 21.84 -24.67 2.83
C LEU A 144 22.16 -23.30 2.22
N ASN A 145 21.89 -22.22 2.95
CA ASN A 145 22.07 -20.85 2.46
C ASN A 145 23.42 -20.21 2.83
N HIS A 146 24.25 -20.87 3.67
CA HIS A 146 25.62 -20.43 3.94
C HIS A 146 26.62 -21.45 3.38
N PRO A 147 27.39 -21.12 2.34
CA PRO A 147 28.34 -22.02 1.69
C PRO A 147 29.62 -22.25 2.52
N ALA A 148 29.54 -22.10 3.85
CA ALA A 148 30.67 -22.50 4.70
C ALA A 148 30.87 -24.00 4.58
N ALA A 149 32.09 -24.40 4.26
CA ALA A 149 32.46 -25.81 4.15
C ALA A 149 32.16 -26.56 5.47
N MET A 150 31.32 -27.60 5.41
CA MET A 150 30.83 -28.37 6.55
C MET A 150 31.21 -29.84 6.40
N ASP A 151 31.42 -30.50 7.52
CA ASP A 151 31.59 -31.94 7.56
C ASP A 151 30.26 -32.60 7.90
N ILE A 152 29.83 -33.56 7.09
CA ILE A 152 28.56 -34.27 7.22
C ILE A 152 28.83 -35.69 7.74
N TYR A 153 28.20 -36.06 8.83
CA TYR A 153 28.33 -37.33 9.50
C TYR A 153 27.02 -38.13 9.51
N THR A 154 27.12 -39.45 9.52
CA THR A 154 25.98 -40.29 9.89
C THR A 154 25.69 -40.15 11.40
N PRO A 155 24.53 -40.60 11.89
CA PRO A 155 24.21 -40.64 13.32
C PRO A 155 25.19 -41.49 14.13
N GLN A 156 25.91 -42.42 13.48
CA GLN A 156 26.94 -43.27 14.06
C GLN A 156 28.33 -42.61 14.11
N GLY A 157 28.44 -41.34 13.65
CA GLY A 157 29.67 -40.57 13.69
C GLY A 157 30.60 -40.80 12.49
N ILE A 158 30.15 -41.49 11.44
CA ILE A 158 30.98 -41.71 10.22
C ILE A 158 30.86 -40.46 9.34
N CYS A 159 31.99 -39.84 9.01
CA CYS A 159 32.03 -38.73 8.07
C CYS A 159 31.73 -39.24 6.66
N VAL A 160 30.62 -38.74 6.06
CA VAL A 160 30.19 -39.12 4.71
C VAL A 160 30.50 -38.04 3.68
N LYS A 161 30.73 -36.82 4.13
CA LYS A 161 31.23 -35.72 3.30
C LYS A 161 32.10 -34.77 4.12
N HIS A 162 33.26 -34.42 3.59
CA HIS A 162 34.20 -33.48 4.21
C HIS A 162 34.22 -32.17 3.41
N LYS A 163 34.21 -31.02 4.11
CA LYS A 163 34.19 -29.68 3.51
C LYS A 163 33.11 -29.52 2.42
N ALA A 164 31.94 -30.09 2.66
CA ALA A 164 30.84 -30.02 1.73
C ALA A 164 30.12 -28.63 1.82
N THR A 165 29.66 -28.15 0.69
CA THR A 165 28.82 -26.92 0.58
C THR A 165 27.36 -27.26 0.33
N SER A 166 27.05 -28.55 0.13
CA SER A 166 25.68 -29.03 -0.10
C SER A 166 25.51 -30.50 0.32
N PHE A 167 24.27 -30.96 0.39
CA PHE A 167 23.88 -32.34 0.60
C PHE A 167 23.76 -33.17 -0.69
N ASP A 168 24.17 -32.60 -1.84
CA ASP A 168 24.05 -33.27 -3.13
C ASP A 168 24.81 -34.60 -3.12
N GLY A 169 24.26 -35.64 -3.75
CA GLY A 169 24.82 -36.96 -3.81
C GLY A 169 24.69 -37.83 -2.56
N LEU A 170 24.13 -37.29 -1.45
CA LEU A 170 23.78 -38.10 -0.29
C LEU A 170 22.35 -38.67 -0.45
N ALA A 171 22.15 -39.92 0.06
CA ALA A 171 20.82 -40.53 0.09
C ALA A 171 19.87 -39.78 1.07
N HIS A 172 18.56 -40.01 0.95
CA HIS A 172 17.62 -39.56 1.97
C HIS A 172 17.94 -40.25 3.30
N GLY A 173 18.06 -39.47 4.37
CA GLY A 173 18.46 -40.03 5.67
C GLY A 173 18.70 -38.95 6.73
N ILE A 174 19.15 -39.39 7.87
CA ILE A 174 19.51 -38.53 9.02
C ILE A 174 21.04 -38.34 8.98
N TYR A 175 21.46 -37.09 9.12
CA TYR A 175 22.85 -36.67 9.15
C TYR A 175 23.11 -35.75 10.35
N ILE A 176 24.37 -35.66 10.76
CA ILE A 176 24.84 -34.71 11.79
C ILE A 176 25.79 -33.72 11.11
N VAL A 177 25.49 -32.45 11.25
CA VAL A 177 26.30 -31.35 10.71
C VAL A 177 26.48 -30.30 11.80
N ASN A 178 27.72 -29.94 12.10
CA ASN A 178 28.04 -29.01 13.18
C ASN A 178 27.37 -29.36 14.51
N GLY A 179 27.26 -30.68 14.83
CA GLY A 179 26.61 -31.17 16.03
C GLY A 179 25.05 -31.16 15.99
N LYS A 180 24.43 -30.74 14.90
CA LYS A 180 22.98 -30.72 14.73
C LYS A 180 22.50 -31.87 13.86
N LYS A 181 21.35 -32.46 14.23
CA LYS A 181 20.66 -33.51 13.48
C LYS A 181 19.88 -32.89 12.31
N ILE A 182 20.13 -33.37 11.08
CA ILE A 182 19.48 -32.94 9.85
C ILE A 182 18.85 -34.14 9.17
N VAL A 183 17.70 -33.96 8.59
CA VAL A 183 16.99 -34.97 7.78
C VAL A 183 17.05 -34.48 6.32
N LYS A 184 17.64 -35.31 5.42
CA LYS A 184 17.63 -35.06 3.98
C LYS A 184 16.49 -35.82 3.31
#